data_37475ca30788ede10e2947b858e81978
#
_entry.id   37475ca30788ede10e2947b858e81978
#
_cell.length_a   1.000
_cell.length_b   1.000
_cell.length_c   1.000
_cell.angle_alpha   90.00
_cell.angle_beta   90.00
_cell.angle_gamma   90.00
#
_symmetry.space_group_name_H-M   'P 1'
#
loop_
_entity.id
_entity.type
_entity.pdbx_description
1 polymer ?
#
loop_
_entity_poly.entity_id
_entity_poly.type
_entity_poly.pdbx_seq_one_letter_code
_entity_poly.pdbx_strand_id
1 'polypeptide(L)'
;MSNYVLLNNGAHKDLKVVTTRSESYGDNVMHAMTFPMEFRDVQSSYPIFFCKDSESGQFYPAALFGLEQNQNLFLIEDGWDASYIPMMIKRHPFLIGYQADAAHVGGKKPVVSIDMDNPRINESEGESLFSDKGEPTDYLKESISILEAIHHGHEHLSLIHISEPTRHRS
;
A
#
# COMPACT_ATOMS: atom_id res chain seq x y z
N MET A 1 -17.17 4.67 3.12
CA MET A 1 -16.75 4.59 1.69
C MET A 1 -15.44 5.33 1.59
N SER A 2 -14.47 4.81 0.86
CA SER A 2 -13.19 5.53 0.71
C SER A 2 -13.37 6.75 -0.20
N ASN A 3 -12.80 7.87 0.18
CA ASN A 3 -12.89 9.15 -0.52
C ASN A 3 -11.50 9.55 -1.05
N TYR A 4 -11.11 8.99 -2.19
CA TYR A 4 -9.82 9.27 -2.80
C TYR A 4 -9.83 10.59 -3.57
N VAL A 5 -8.94 11.48 -3.20
CA VAL A 5 -8.72 12.77 -3.88
C VAL A 5 -7.27 12.90 -4.33
N LEU A 6 -7.05 13.68 -5.39
CA LEU A 6 -5.68 13.98 -5.85
C LEU A 6 -4.95 14.79 -4.77
N LEU A 7 -3.79 14.27 -4.34
CA LEU A 7 -2.95 14.97 -3.38
C LEU A 7 -2.34 16.23 -4.02
N ASN A 8 -2.50 17.37 -3.38
CA ASN A 8 -1.88 18.63 -3.80
C ASN A 8 -1.52 19.49 -2.59
N ASN A 9 -0.52 20.34 -2.75
CA ASN A 9 0.02 21.20 -1.68
C ASN A 9 -0.83 22.43 -1.36
N GLY A 10 -1.84 22.73 -2.14
CA GLY A 10 -2.78 23.84 -1.86
C GLY A 10 -3.88 23.41 -0.88
N ALA A 11 -4.62 22.36 -1.25
CA ALA A 11 -5.76 21.87 -0.45
C ALA A 11 -5.34 21.04 0.78
N HIS A 12 -4.16 20.39 0.74
CA HIS A 12 -3.74 19.43 1.75
C HIS A 12 -2.47 19.87 2.51
N LYS A 13 -2.19 21.19 2.50
CA LYS A 13 -0.97 21.75 3.10
C LYS A 13 -0.84 21.44 4.59
N ASP A 14 -1.96 21.54 5.31
CA ASP A 14 -1.99 21.41 6.77
C ASP A 14 -2.32 19.99 7.24
N LEU A 15 -2.55 19.07 6.29
CA LEU A 15 -2.83 17.67 6.64
C LEU A 15 -1.60 16.96 7.18
N LYS A 16 -1.87 16.13 8.18
CA LYS A 16 -0.91 15.22 8.79
C LYS A 16 -1.45 13.80 8.74
N VAL A 17 -0.55 12.83 8.84
CA VAL A 17 -0.89 11.42 8.87
C VAL A 17 -0.36 10.78 10.14
N VAL A 18 -1.25 10.16 10.90
CA VAL A 18 -0.87 9.39 12.08
C VAL A 18 -0.20 8.09 11.64
N THR A 19 1.05 7.91 12.04
CA THR A 19 1.89 6.76 11.66
C THR A 19 1.85 5.60 12.66
N THR A 20 1.29 5.82 13.85
CA THR A 20 1.07 4.79 14.87
C THR A 20 0.24 3.64 14.30
N ARG A 21 0.62 2.40 14.63
CA ARG A 21 -0.09 1.20 14.21
C ARG A 21 -1.07 0.77 15.28
N SER A 22 -2.34 0.65 14.93
CA SER A 22 -3.37 0.15 15.84
C SER A 22 -4.62 -0.30 15.09
N GLU A 23 -5.48 -1.04 15.76
CA GLU A 23 -6.78 -1.46 15.26
C GLU A 23 -7.66 -0.27 14.85
N SER A 24 -7.61 0.83 15.61
CA SER A 24 -8.37 2.05 15.33
C SER A 24 -8.01 2.72 14.01
N TYR A 25 -6.84 2.41 13.47
CA TYR A 25 -6.36 2.89 12.17
C TYR A 25 -6.48 1.85 11.06
N GLY A 26 -7.17 0.73 11.30
CA GLY A 26 -7.45 -0.28 10.29
C GLY A 26 -6.30 -1.27 10.06
N ASP A 27 -5.36 -1.40 11.01
CA ASP A 27 -4.25 -2.34 10.88
C ASP A 27 -4.60 -3.78 11.32
N ASN A 28 -5.82 -4.04 11.79
CA ASN A 28 -6.31 -5.35 12.21
C ASN A 28 -6.71 -6.24 11.02
N VAL A 29 -5.85 -6.33 10.02
CA VAL A 29 -6.06 -7.14 8.82
C VAL A 29 -5.37 -8.49 8.92
N MET A 30 -6.02 -9.55 8.43
CA MET A 30 -5.51 -10.92 8.50
C MET A 30 -4.30 -11.14 7.58
N HIS A 31 -4.24 -10.48 6.43
CA HIS A 31 -3.15 -10.60 5.46
C HIS A 31 -3.05 -9.34 4.60
N ALA A 32 -1.92 -9.19 3.93
CA ALA A 32 -1.75 -8.19 2.89
C ALA A 32 -0.98 -8.76 1.71
N MET A 33 -1.34 -8.32 0.49
CA MET A 33 -0.56 -8.66 -0.71
C MET A 33 0.90 -8.24 -0.51
N THR A 34 1.80 -9.08 -0.99
CA THR A 34 3.24 -8.79 -1.00
C THR A 34 3.81 -8.99 -2.39
N PHE A 35 5.05 -8.55 -2.61
CA PHE A 35 5.69 -8.56 -3.92
C PHE A 35 7.04 -9.28 -3.86
N PRO A 36 7.51 -9.88 -4.96
CA PRO A 36 8.79 -10.58 -4.98
C PRO A 36 9.97 -9.76 -4.45
N MET A 37 9.95 -8.44 -4.69
CA MET A 37 11.01 -7.53 -4.23
C MET A 37 11.09 -7.37 -2.71
N GLU A 38 9.99 -7.61 -1.97
CA GLU A 38 9.98 -7.53 -0.50
C GLU A 38 9.97 -8.91 0.19
N PHE A 39 9.95 -10.04 -0.55
CA PHE A 39 9.88 -11.38 0.04
C PHE A 39 10.98 -11.65 1.05
N ARG A 40 12.19 -11.14 0.80
CA ARG A 40 13.33 -11.33 1.68
C ARG A 40 13.10 -10.74 3.07
N ASP A 41 12.48 -9.56 3.12
CA ASP A 41 12.17 -8.86 4.37
C ASP A 41 10.91 -9.45 5.03
N VAL A 42 9.87 -9.71 4.24
CA VAL A 42 8.60 -10.29 4.71
C VAL A 42 8.80 -11.67 5.33
N GLN A 43 9.54 -12.57 4.67
CA GLN A 43 9.73 -13.95 5.15
C GLN A 43 10.43 -14.05 6.52
N SER A 44 11.13 -13.00 6.94
CA SER A 44 11.80 -12.97 8.24
C SER A 44 10.81 -12.97 9.42
N SER A 45 9.60 -12.49 9.20
CA SER A 45 8.58 -12.31 10.24
C SER A 45 7.24 -12.98 9.91
N TYR A 46 6.89 -13.11 8.63
CA TYR A 46 5.57 -13.56 8.19
C TYR A 46 5.65 -14.75 7.26
N PRO A 47 4.73 -15.75 7.41
CA PRO A 47 4.51 -16.73 6.37
C PRO A 47 3.98 -16.05 5.09
N ILE A 48 4.47 -16.50 3.92
CA ILE A 48 3.99 -16.06 2.62
C ILE A 48 3.13 -17.15 2.02
N PHE A 49 1.89 -16.84 1.67
CA PHE A 49 0.94 -17.73 1.03
C PHE A 49 0.54 -17.21 -0.34
N PHE A 50 0.09 -18.13 -1.21
CA PHE A 50 -0.55 -17.75 -2.46
C PHE A 50 -2.07 -17.80 -2.27
N CYS A 51 -2.69 -16.61 -2.29
CA CYS A 51 -4.13 -16.45 -2.24
C CYS A 51 -4.70 -16.43 -3.65
N LYS A 52 -5.87 -17.00 -3.83
CA LYS A 52 -6.60 -16.95 -5.11
C LYS A 52 -7.61 -15.81 -5.05
N ASP A 53 -7.50 -14.89 -5.98
CA ASP A 53 -8.50 -13.85 -6.17
C ASP A 53 -9.80 -14.46 -6.71
N SER A 54 -10.93 -14.15 -6.08
CA SER A 54 -12.23 -14.76 -6.40
C SER A 54 -12.85 -14.24 -7.69
N GLU A 55 -12.48 -13.03 -8.11
CA GLU A 55 -13.02 -12.40 -9.31
C GLU A 55 -12.21 -12.76 -10.55
N SER A 56 -10.90 -12.58 -10.49
CA SER A 56 -9.98 -12.86 -11.62
C SER A 56 -9.54 -14.32 -11.70
N GLY A 57 -9.63 -15.08 -10.58
CA GLY A 57 -9.11 -16.44 -10.46
C GLY A 57 -7.59 -16.52 -10.42
N GLN A 58 -6.89 -15.41 -10.45
CA GLN A 58 -5.43 -15.34 -10.40
C GLN A 58 -4.91 -15.54 -8.98
N PHE A 59 -3.68 -16.07 -8.88
CA PHE A 59 -3.00 -16.19 -7.60
C PHE A 59 -2.12 -14.98 -7.34
N TYR A 60 -2.10 -14.50 -6.11
CA TYR A 60 -1.19 -13.46 -5.66
C TYR A 60 -0.54 -13.86 -4.33
N PRO A 61 0.72 -13.48 -4.10
CA PRO A 61 1.38 -13.73 -2.82
C PRO A 61 0.86 -12.77 -1.75
N ALA A 62 0.69 -13.29 -0.54
CA ALA A 62 0.25 -12.52 0.61
C ALA A 62 1.05 -12.87 1.86
N ALA A 63 1.43 -11.86 2.64
CA ALA A 63 1.96 -12.01 3.99
C ALA A 63 0.80 -12.24 4.96
N LEU A 64 0.87 -13.29 5.76
CA LEU A 64 -0.17 -13.66 6.71
C LEU A 64 0.12 -13.06 8.09
N PHE A 65 -0.85 -12.36 8.65
CA PHE A 65 -0.76 -11.72 9.97
C PHE A 65 -1.64 -12.39 11.03
N GLY A 66 -2.68 -13.11 10.61
CA GLY A 66 -3.62 -13.79 11.49
C GLY A 66 -4.28 -14.96 10.80
N LEU A 67 -5.06 -15.73 11.55
CA LEU A 67 -5.77 -16.92 11.10
C LEU A 67 -7.29 -16.68 10.96
N GLU A 68 -7.76 -15.57 11.46
CA GLU A 68 -9.16 -15.17 11.44
C GLU A 68 -9.34 -13.79 10.80
N GLN A 69 -10.52 -13.53 10.28
CA GLN A 69 -10.84 -12.22 9.72
C GLN A 69 -10.72 -11.14 10.79
N ASN A 70 -10.12 -9.99 10.45
CA ASN A 70 -9.84 -8.88 11.37
C ASN A 70 -8.89 -9.23 12.52
N GLN A 71 -8.07 -10.27 12.36
CA GLN A 71 -7.02 -10.64 13.30
C GLN A 71 -5.65 -10.24 12.73
N ASN A 72 -4.84 -9.60 13.57
CA ASN A 72 -3.44 -9.35 13.29
C ASN A 72 -2.63 -9.63 14.57
N LEU A 73 -1.91 -10.73 14.59
CA LEU A 73 -1.13 -11.21 15.75
C LEU A 73 0.14 -10.37 16.00
N PHE A 74 0.54 -9.55 15.03
CA PHE A 74 1.67 -8.64 15.15
C PHE A 74 1.27 -7.24 15.66
N LEU A 75 -0.03 -6.99 15.78
CA LEU A 75 -0.55 -5.73 16.31
C LEU A 75 -0.63 -5.83 17.82
N ILE A 76 0.20 -5.04 18.52
CA ILE A 76 0.28 -4.97 19.96
C ILE A 76 -0.16 -3.58 20.46
N GLU A 77 -0.32 -3.41 21.77
CA GLU A 77 -0.78 -2.16 22.37
C GLU A 77 0.07 -0.94 21.96
N ASP A 78 1.38 -1.13 21.87
CA ASP A 78 2.34 -0.08 21.52
C ASP A 78 2.74 -0.04 20.03
N GLY A 79 2.04 -0.76 19.17
CA GLY A 79 2.29 -0.70 17.73
C GLY A 79 2.36 -2.06 17.02
N TRP A 80 3.41 -2.28 16.24
CA TRP A 80 3.59 -3.46 15.39
C TRP A 80 4.84 -4.25 15.80
N ASP A 81 4.65 -5.48 16.24
CA ASP A 81 5.72 -6.37 16.73
C ASP A 81 6.36 -7.20 15.60
N ALA A 82 7.06 -6.54 14.72
CA ALA A 82 7.94 -7.17 13.74
C ALA A 82 8.96 -6.16 13.19
N SER A 83 10.08 -6.67 12.71
CA SER A 83 11.18 -5.85 12.16
C SER A 83 10.84 -5.18 10.83
N TYR A 84 9.87 -5.69 10.10
CA TYR A 84 9.44 -5.19 8.81
C TYR A 84 7.91 -5.07 8.75
N ILE A 85 7.41 -3.94 8.28
CA ILE A 85 5.98 -3.75 7.98
C ILE A 85 5.82 -3.77 6.46
N PRO A 86 4.98 -4.68 5.89
CA PRO A 86 4.80 -4.78 4.45
C PRO A 86 4.32 -3.48 3.79
N MET A 87 4.78 -3.24 2.56
CA MET A 87 4.49 -2.01 1.80
C MET A 87 2.99 -1.73 1.67
N MET A 88 2.17 -2.77 1.49
CA MET A 88 0.71 -2.63 1.38
C MET A 88 0.06 -2.12 2.66
N ILE A 89 0.69 -2.31 3.82
CA ILE A 89 0.27 -1.74 5.10
C ILE A 89 0.82 -0.31 5.25
N LYS A 90 2.11 -0.12 4.93
CA LYS A 90 2.78 1.19 5.06
C LYS A 90 2.17 2.27 4.17
N ARG A 91 1.68 1.90 2.97
CA ARG A 91 1.16 2.86 1.98
C ARG A 91 -0.03 3.69 2.46
N HIS A 92 -0.79 3.21 3.45
CA HIS A 92 -1.98 3.93 3.91
C HIS A 92 -1.61 5.28 4.54
N PRO A 93 -2.34 6.36 4.21
CA PRO A 93 -3.62 6.43 3.49
C PRO A 93 -3.50 6.70 1.97
N PHE A 94 -2.33 6.51 1.38
CA PHE A 94 -2.07 6.87 -0.02
C PHE A 94 -2.36 5.75 -1.01
N LEU A 95 -2.63 6.14 -2.26
CA LEU A 95 -2.86 5.25 -3.39
C LEU A 95 -2.32 5.88 -4.68
N ILE A 96 -1.85 5.08 -5.63
CA ILE A 96 -1.62 5.55 -6.99
C ILE A 96 -2.97 5.58 -7.72
N GLY A 97 -3.37 6.79 -8.13
CA GLY A 97 -4.43 7.00 -9.10
C GLY A 97 -3.86 7.23 -10.48
N TYR A 98 -4.73 7.32 -11.50
CA TYR A 98 -4.34 7.63 -12.87
C TYR A 98 -5.14 8.82 -13.38
N GLN A 99 -4.45 9.81 -13.89
CA GLN A 99 -5.05 10.97 -14.53
C GLN A 99 -4.85 10.87 -16.05
N ALA A 100 -5.87 11.22 -16.83
CA ALA A 100 -5.75 11.29 -18.28
C ALA A 100 -4.69 12.33 -18.67
N ASP A 101 -3.70 11.92 -19.46
CA ASP A 101 -2.64 12.78 -19.98
C ASP A 101 -2.25 12.29 -21.38
N ALA A 102 -2.65 13.07 -22.40
CA ALA A 102 -2.38 12.73 -23.79
C ALA A 102 -0.87 12.76 -24.15
N ALA A 103 -0.05 13.42 -23.34
CA ALA A 103 1.40 13.47 -23.54
C ALA A 103 2.13 12.28 -22.92
N HIS A 104 1.46 11.50 -22.07
CA HIS A 104 2.05 10.36 -21.39
C HIS A 104 1.87 9.06 -22.19
N VAL A 105 2.88 8.20 -22.19
CA VAL A 105 2.80 6.87 -22.86
C VAL A 105 1.63 6.09 -22.24
N GLY A 106 0.69 5.66 -23.08
CA GLY A 106 -0.54 4.99 -22.63
C GLY A 106 -1.69 5.93 -22.25
N GLY A 107 -1.55 7.27 -22.43
CA GLY A 107 -2.63 8.25 -22.22
C GLY A 107 -3.03 8.48 -20.76
N LYS A 108 -2.26 7.95 -19.81
CA LYS A 108 -2.54 8.06 -18.37
C LYS A 108 -1.24 8.32 -17.60
N LYS A 109 -1.26 9.32 -16.75
CA LYS A 109 -0.15 9.65 -15.84
C LYS A 109 -0.47 9.13 -14.44
N PRO A 110 0.46 8.41 -13.77
CA PRO A 110 0.28 8.05 -12.38
C PRO A 110 0.33 9.32 -11.50
N VAL A 111 -0.56 9.38 -10.54
CA VAL A 111 -0.69 10.48 -9.59
C VAL A 111 -0.90 9.92 -8.19
N VAL A 112 -0.44 10.66 -7.18
CA VAL A 112 -0.69 10.27 -5.79
C VAL A 112 -2.06 10.78 -5.36
N SER A 113 -2.87 9.85 -4.86
CA SER A 113 -4.16 10.13 -4.25
C SER A 113 -4.12 9.81 -2.76
N ILE A 114 -4.96 10.50 -1.99
CA ILE A 114 -5.10 10.30 -0.55
C ILE A 114 -6.56 9.99 -0.22
N ASP A 115 -6.78 9.03 0.67
CA ASP A 115 -8.12 8.70 1.17
C ASP A 115 -8.49 9.62 2.33
N MET A 116 -9.35 10.59 2.08
CA MET A 116 -9.75 11.59 3.08
C MET A 116 -10.66 11.02 4.19
N ASP A 117 -11.28 9.85 3.96
CA ASP A 117 -12.07 9.16 4.98
C ASP A 117 -11.22 8.22 5.84
N ASN A 118 -9.90 8.14 5.58
CA ASN A 118 -9.02 7.28 6.35
C ASN A 118 -8.81 7.83 7.77
N PRO A 119 -8.95 7.00 8.83
CA PRO A 119 -8.82 7.45 10.22
C PRO A 119 -7.43 7.98 10.59
N ARG A 120 -6.41 7.77 9.73
CA ARG A 120 -5.06 8.31 9.90
C ARG A 120 -4.94 9.79 9.56
N ILE A 121 -5.93 10.35 8.84
CA ILE A 121 -5.92 11.76 8.46
C ILE A 121 -6.21 12.65 9.67
N ASN A 122 -5.33 13.61 9.90
CA ASN A 122 -5.39 14.52 11.04
C ASN A 122 -4.84 15.90 10.64
N GLU A 123 -5.24 16.95 11.33
CA GLU A 123 -4.70 18.31 11.14
C GLU A 123 -3.78 18.74 12.29
N SER A 124 -3.85 18.06 13.43
CA SER A 124 -3.11 18.41 14.64
C SER A 124 -1.95 17.47 14.95
N GLU A 125 -2.14 16.16 14.76
CA GLU A 125 -1.21 15.11 15.15
C GLU A 125 -0.71 14.31 13.94
N GLY A 126 0.52 13.81 14.02
CA GLY A 126 1.11 12.95 13.00
C GLY A 126 2.17 13.66 12.16
N GLU A 127 2.61 12.98 11.10
CA GLU A 127 3.61 13.46 10.15
C GLU A 127 3.00 14.43 9.13
N SER A 128 3.59 15.61 9.00
CA SER A 128 3.16 16.59 8.01
C SER A 128 3.47 16.12 6.59
N LEU A 129 2.56 16.37 5.65
CA LEU A 129 2.76 16.02 4.25
C LEU A 129 3.61 17.04 3.50
N PHE A 130 3.43 18.31 3.83
CA PHE A 130 4.13 19.42 3.19
C PHE A 130 4.82 20.31 4.22
N SER A 131 5.91 20.93 3.82
CA SER A 131 6.59 21.97 4.57
C SER A 131 5.81 23.30 4.49
N ASP A 132 6.21 24.28 5.28
CA ASP A 132 5.63 25.64 5.23
C ASP A 132 5.74 26.28 3.84
N LYS A 133 6.74 25.86 3.05
CA LYS A 133 6.94 26.32 1.66
C LYS A 133 6.12 25.52 0.63
N GLY A 134 5.35 24.53 1.07
CA GLY A 134 4.56 23.67 0.19
C GLY A 134 5.37 22.57 -0.51
N GLU A 135 6.60 22.28 -0.06
CA GLU A 135 7.43 21.20 -0.57
C GLU A 135 7.09 19.90 0.16
N PRO A 136 7.13 18.73 -0.51
CA PRO A 136 6.94 17.43 0.13
C PRO A 136 7.95 17.20 1.25
N THR A 137 7.47 16.73 2.41
CA THR A 137 8.31 16.30 3.52
C THR A 137 9.02 14.98 3.21
N ASP A 138 10.00 14.60 4.02
CA ASP A 138 10.68 13.31 3.86
C ASP A 138 9.72 12.13 4.06
N TYR A 139 8.75 12.26 4.97
CA TYR A 139 7.66 11.29 5.13
C TYR A 139 6.85 11.10 3.83
N LEU A 140 6.43 12.19 3.18
CA LEU A 140 5.69 12.09 1.93
C LEU A 140 6.54 11.52 0.80
N LYS A 141 7.82 11.89 0.72
CA LYS A 141 8.76 11.32 -0.27
C LYS A 141 8.93 9.80 -0.08
N GLU A 142 9.09 9.33 1.17
CA GLU A 142 9.14 7.90 1.47
C GLU A 142 7.84 7.20 1.06
N SER A 143 6.69 7.78 1.38
CA SER A 143 5.37 7.25 0.99
C SER A 143 5.22 7.14 -0.53
N ILE A 144 5.68 8.13 -1.29
CA ILE A 144 5.70 8.10 -2.76
C ILE A 144 6.59 6.96 -3.26
N SER A 145 7.79 6.81 -2.69
CA SER A 145 8.71 5.72 -3.03
C SER A 145 8.11 4.33 -2.81
N ILE A 146 7.36 4.15 -1.72
CA ILE A 146 6.63 2.91 -1.43
C ILE A 146 5.55 2.67 -2.49
N LEU A 147 4.79 3.68 -2.88
CA LEU A 147 3.78 3.56 -3.92
C LEU A 147 4.38 3.19 -5.29
N GLU A 148 5.50 3.77 -5.65
CA GLU A 148 6.24 3.44 -6.88
C GLU A 148 6.71 1.98 -6.85
N ALA A 149 7.25 1.51 -5.72
CA ALA A 149 7.65 0.13 -5.53
C ALA A 149 6.46 -0.84 -5.65
N ILE A 150 5.30 -0.50 -5.09
CA ILE A 150 4.07 -1.28 -5.23
C ILE A 150 3.62 -1.33 -6.70
N HIS A 151 3.67 -0.21 -7.40
CA HIS A 151 3.30 -0.14 -8.82
C HIS A 151 4.17 -1.07 -9.67
N HIS A 152 5.49 -1.00 -9.53
CA HIS A 152 6.40 -1.92 -10.19
C HIS A 152 6.19 -3.37 -9.78
N GLY A 153 5.89 -3.63 -8.49
CA GLY A 153 5.59 -4.95 -7.99
C GLY A 153 4.37 -5.57 -8.69
N HIS A 154 3.32 -4.82 -8.94
CA HIS A 154 2.14 -5.26 -9.69
C HIS A 154 2.47 -5.61 -11.14
N GLU A 155 3.28 -4.80 -11.81
CA GLU A 155 3.74 -5.07 -13.19
C GLU A 155 4.50 -6.40 -13.25
N HIS A 156 5.41 -6.65 -12.31
CA HIS A 156 6.16 -7.91 -12.24
C HIS A 156 5.27 -9.13 -11.97
N LEU A 157 4.28 -9.03 -11.10
CA LEU A 157 3.33 -10.11 -10.86
C LEU A 157 2.52 -10.43 -12.13
N SER A 158 2.10 -9.42 -12.87
CA SER A 158 1.39 -9.57 -14.14
C SER A 158 2.23 -10.35 -15.18
N LEU A 159 3.53 -10.08 -15.26
CA LEU A 159 4.45 -10.78 -16.17
C LEU A 159 4.65 -12.26 -15.78
N ILE A 160 4.66 -12.60 -14.50
CA ILE A 160 4.77 -13.99 -14.02
C ILE A 160 3.55 -14.80 -14.46
N HIS A 161 2.35 -14.24 -14.44
CA HIS A 161 1.12 -14.89 -14.89
C HIS A 161 1.07 -15.14 -16.41
N ILE A 162 1.71 -14.30 -17.21
CA ILE A 162 1.78 -14.46 -18.68
C ILE A 162 2.74 -15.59 -19.08
N SER A 163 3.71 -15.94 -18.24
CA SER A 163 4.74 -16.95 -18.53
C SER A 163 4.39 -18.38 -18.11
N GLU A 164 3.16 -18.66 -17.63
CA GLU A 164 2.74 -20.04 -17.42
C GLU A 164 2.69 -20.79 -18.75
N PRO A 165 3.47 -21.88 -18.92
CA PRO A 165 3.40 -22.67 -20.13
C PRO A 165 2.02 -23.33 -20.21
N THR A 166 1.32 -23.07 -21.31
CA THR A 166 0.10 -23.79 -21.67
C THR A 166 0.40 -25.30 -21.63
N ARG A 167 -0.09 -25.99 -20.60
CA ARG A 167 -0.06 -27.45 -20.56
C ARG A 167 -0.91 -27.95 -21.73
N HIS A 168 -0.24 -28.32 -22.83
CA HIS A 168 -0.86 -29.15 -23.84
C HIS A 168 -1.28 -30.48 -23.18
N ARG A 169 -2.57 -30.67 -23.02
CA ARG A 169 -3.12 -32.02 -22.79
C ARG A 169 -2.94 -32.80 -24.07
N SER A 170 -2.03 -33.76 -24.03
CA SER A 170 -1.98 -34.86 -25.00
C SER A 170 -3.08 -35.83 -24.67
#